data_9c244fc79fb9c2f8e01aec50d33939d9
#
_entry.id   9c244fc79fb9c2f8e01aec50d33939d9
#
_cell.length_a   1.000
_cell.length_b   1.000
_cell.length_c   1.000
_cell.angle_alpha   90.00
_cell.angle_beta   90.00
_cell.angle_gamma   90.00
#
_symmetry.space_group_name_H-M   'P 1'
#
loop_
_entity.id
_entity.type
_entity.pdbx_description
1 polymer ?
#
loop_
_entity_poly.entity_id
_entity_poly.type
_entity_poly.pdbx_seq_one_letter_code
_entity_poly.pdbx_strand_id
1 'polypeptide(L)'
;MCRIIFNESPLIFHIYRYIIKFDDEYLYCVKKEVNAMEITKIRTKTPKQKPDYSKLGFGKYFTDHMFMCNYTEGQGWHDARIVPYGPFELDPATVVFHYAQEIFEGMKAYRTADDTVQLFRPDCNAKRFQDSADRLCIPKIPVEDYIQAVETLVDVDRDWVPHSDGASLYIRPFIFANDVGLGVHASKHYVFCIICAPSGAYYAEGINPVRIYVEDEYIRAAPGLTGFTKCGGN
;
A
#
# COMPACT_ATOMS: atom_id res chain seq x y z
N MET A 1 7.26 19.32 -21.27
CA MET A 1 7.35 19.79 -19.86
C MET A 1 5.92 19.83 -19.32
N CYS A 2 5.47 18.78 -18.63
CA CYS A 2 4.09 18.70 -18.11
C CYS A 2 3.99 19.45 -16.79
N ARG A 3 3.17 20.50 -16.76
CA ARG A 3 2.78 21.20 -15.52
C ARG A 3 1.44 20.65 -15.04
N ILE A 4 1.40 20.09 -13.84
CA ILE A 4 0.16 19.72 -13.16
C ILE A 4 -0.24 20.93 -12.31
N ILE A 5 -1.42 21.49 -12.57
CA ILE A 5 -1.99 22.61 -11.80
C ILE A 5 -3.03 22.03 -10.86
N PHE A 6 -2.81 22.17 -9.55
CA PHE A 6 -3.80 21.85 -8.52
C PHE A 6 -4.65 23.08 -8.23
N ASN A 7 -5.96 22.92 -8.22
CA ASN A 7 -6.91 23.96 -7.83
C ASN A 7 -7.49 23.59 -6.45
N GLU A 8 -7.29 24.45 -5.47
CA GLU A 8 -7.79 24.28 -4.11
C GLU A 8 -9.32 24.53 -4.07
N SER A 9 -10.10 23.52 -3.70
CA SER A 9 -11.47 23.68 -3.19
C SER A 9 -11.76 22.54 -2.22
N PRO A 10 -12.31 22.82 -1.03
CA PRO A 10 -12.63 21.80 -0.05
C PRO A 10 -13.89 21.05 -0.49
N LEU A 11 -13.84 19.73 -0.47
CA LEU A 11 -14.97 18.83 -0.72
C LEU A 11 -15.42 18.76 -2.19
N ILE A 12 -14.62 18.13 -3.06
CA ILE A 12 -15.13 17.40 -4.24
C ILE A 12 -13.99 16.51 -4.76
N PHE A 13 -14.26 15.23 -4.90
CA PHE A 13 -13.54 14.15 -5.54
C PHE A 13 -12.51 14.57 -6.59
N HIS A 14 -11.22 14.21 -6.37
CA HIS A 14 -10.15 14.47 -7.32
C HIS A 14 -10.32 13.58 -8.53
N ILE A 15 -10.78 14.17 -9.62
CA ILE A 15 -10.80 13.57 -10.95
C ILE A 15 -9.49 13.99 -11.63
N TYR A 16 -8.60 13.05 -11.84
CA TYR A 16 -7.40 13.29 -12.65
C TYR A 16 -7.81 13.57 -14.11
N ARG A 17 -7.64 14.80 -14.56
CA ARG A 17 -7.69 15.16 -15.99
C ARG A 17 -6.27 15.10 -16.53
N TYR A 18 -5.96 14.11 -17.34
CA TYR A 18 -4.78 14.17 -18.22
C TYR A 18 -5.20 14.93 -19.47
N ILE A 19 -4.64 16.12 -19.66
CA ILE A 19 -4.69 16.82 -20.96
C ILE A 19 -3.37 16.53 -21.65
N ILE A 20 -3.38 15.66 -22.64
CA ILE A 20 -2.26 15.47 -23.55
C ILE A 20 -2.53 16.38 -24.73
N LYS A 21 -1.68 17.39 -24.92
CA LYS A 21 -1.70 18.26 -26.09
C LYS A 21 -0.74 17.68 -27.13
N PHE A 22 -1.28 17.17 -28.22
CA PHE A 22 -0.56 16.94 -29.48
C PHE A 22 -1.19 17.84 -30.52
N ASP A 23 -0.36 18.67 -31.16
CA ASP A 23 -0.64 19.51 -32.32
C ASP A 23 -2.12 19.72 -32.67
N ASP A 24 -2.70 20.81 -32.06
CA ASP A 24 -4.01 21.41 -32.35
C ASP A 24 -5.29 20.54 -32.25
N GLU A 25 -5.23 19.30 -31.81
CA GLU A 25 -6.42 18.50 -31.52
C GLU A 25 -6.56 18.19 -29.99
N TYR A 26 -7.75 18.49 -29.44
CA TYR A 26 -8.10 18.14 -28.06
C TYR A 26 -8.78 16.77 -28.02
N LEU A 27 -8.09 15.75 -27.52
CA LEU A 27 -8.72 14.47 -27.23
C LEU A 27 -9.41 14.53 -25.86
N TYR A 28 -10.73 14.59 -25.85
CA TYR A 28 -11.52 14.46 -24.64
C TYR A 28 -11.57 13.00 -24.20
N CYS A 29 -10.86 12.66 -23.11
CA CYS A 29 -11.04 11.37 -22.50
C CYS A 29 -12.36 11.37 -21.70
N VAL A 30 -13.30 10.54 -22.12
CA VAL A 30 -14.62 10.38 -21.51
C VAL A 30 -14.48 9.94 -20.08
N LYS A 31 -15.09 10.66 -19.14
CA LYS A 31 -15.26 10.26 -17.75
C LYS A 31 -15.97 8.91 -17.69
N LYS A 32 -15.29 7.88 -17.23
CA LYS A 32 -15.95 6.76 -16.58
C LYS A 32 -16.18 7.22 -15.14
N GLU A 33 -17.41 7.39 -14.73
CA GLU A 33 -17.73 7.57 -13.31
C GLU A 33 -17.35 6.26 -12.61
N VAL A 34 -16.16 6.23 -12.05
CA VAL A 34 -15.77 5.17 -11.12
C VAL A 34 -16.38 5.60 -9.78
N ASN A 35 -17.37 4.87 -9.31
CA ASN A 35 -17.87 5.07 -7.95
C ASN A 35 -16.70 4.88 -7.00
N ALA A 36 -16.27 5.95 -6.35
CA ALA A 36 -15.19 5.90 -5.37
C ALA A 36 -15.60 4.96 -4.22
N MET A 37 -14.63 4.17 -3.75
CA MET A 37 -14.83 3.28 -2.61
C MET A 37 -15.21 4.11 -1.37
N GLU A 38 -16.32 3.78 -0.71
CA GLU A 38 -16.71 4.42 0.54
C GLU A 38 -15.80 3.96 1.67
N ILE A 39 -15.05 4.90 2.28
CA ILE A 39 -14.10 4.61 3.35
C ILE A 39 -14.57 5.24 4.66
N THR A 40 -14.96 4.42 5.62
CA THR A 40 -15.27 4.85 6.99
C THR A 40 -13.99 5.23 7.74
N LYS A 41 -13.99 6.36 8.48
CA LYS A 41 -12.82 6.84 9.23
C LYS A 41 -13.10 6.84 10.73
N ILE A 42 -12.45 5.93 11.46
CA ILE A 42 -12.51 5.84 12.92
C ILE A 42 -11.14 6.28 13.46
N ARG A 43 -11.06 7.52 13.95
CA ARG A 43 -9.80 8.07 14.47
C ARG A 43 -9.52 7.58 15.89
N THR A 44 -8.23 7.36 16.21
CA THR A 44 -7.81 7.08 17.58
C THR A 44 -8.11 8.25 18.52
N LYS A 45 -8.50 7.94 19.74
CA LYS A 45 -8.66 8.93 20.81
C LYS A 45 -7.36 9.16 21.58
N THR A 46 -6.37 8.29 21.40
CA THR A 46 -5.08 8.31 22.08
C THR A 46 -3.94 8.24 21.08
N PRO A 47 -3.59 9.36 20.38
CA PRO A 47 -2.48 9.38 19.45
C PRO A 47 -1.17 8.98 20.13
N LYS A 48 -0.34 8.24 19.43
CA LYS A 48 0.99 7.82 19.91
C LYS A 48 1.94 9.02 19.95
N GLN A 49 2.89 8.98 20.88
CA GLN A 49 4.02 9.88 20.85
C GLN A 49 4.88 9.58 19.61
N LYS A 50 5.18 10.61 18.83
CA LYS A 50 6.04 10.46 17.65
C LYS A 50 7.49 10.18 18.07
N PRO A 51 8.20 9.31 17.35
CA PRO A 51 9.60 9.00 17.64
C PRO A 51 10.53 10.16 17.29
N ASP A 52 11.75 10.07 17.77
CA ASP A 52 12.84 10.92 17.30
C ASP A 52 13.16 10.57 15.84
N TYR A 53 12.82 11.45 14.92
CA TYR A 53 13.01 11.23 13.47
C TYR A 53 14.48 11.11 13.04
N SER A 54 15.44 11.47 13.89
CA SER A 54 16.86 11.24 13.64
C SER A 54 17.30 9.78 13.87
N LYS A 55 16.46 8.96 14.54
CA LYS A 55 16.77 7.58 14.97
C LYS A 55 15.74 6.53 14.52
N LEU A 56 15.09 6.76 13.42
CA LEU A 56 13.95 5.95 12.99
C LEU A 56 14.32 4.47 12.71
N GLY A 57 15.40 4.21 11.97
CA GLY A 57 15.64 2.90 11.39
C GLY A 57 14.54 2.53 10.37
N PHE A 58 14.26 1.23 10.21
CA PHE A 58 13.24 0.75 9.30
C PHE A 58 12.24 -0.17 10.03
N GLY A 59 10.92 0.13 9.88
CA GLY A 59 9.84 -0.74 10.38
C GLY A 59 9.75 -0.90 11.90
N LYS A 60 10.26 0.04 12.69
CA LYS A 60 10.24 -0.01 14.17
C LYS A 60 9.05 0.71 14.79
N TYR A 61 8.58 1.75 14.14
CA TYR A 61 7.49 2.60 14.61
C TYR A 61 6.35 2.54 13.60
N PHE A 62 5.12 2.53 14.06
CA PHE A 62 3.92 2.50 13.22
C PHE A 62 3.04 3.69 13.52
N THR A 63 2.38 4.21 12.49
CA THR A 63 1.47 5.34 12.61
C THR A 63 0.26 5.04 13.49
N ASP A 64 -0.59 6.02 13.69
CA ASP A 64 -1.75 5.89 14.57
C ASP A 64 -2.86 5.02 14.01
N HIS A 65 -2.93 4.91 12.68
CA HIS A 65 -4.03 4.22 12.02
C HIS A 65 -3.53 3.16 11.01
N MET A 66 -4.45 2.29 10.62
CA MET A 66 -4.31 1.36 9.50
C MET A 66 -5.59 1.36 8.67
N PHE A 67 -5.44 1.08 7.37
CA PHE A 67 -6.57 0.83 6.49
C PHE A 67 -6.90 -0.66 6.46
N MET A 68 -8.18 -0.99 6.40
CA MET A 68 -8.69 -2.36 6.24
C MET A 68 -9.84 -2.39 5.26
N CYS A 69 -9.91 -3.44 4.44
CA CYS A 69 -11.04 -3.75 3.58
C CYS A 69 -11.19 -5.26 3.50
N ASN A 70 -12.39 -5.77 3.60
CA ASN A 70 -12.67 -7.19 3.58
C ASN A 70 -13.08 -7.63 2.17
N TYR A 71 -12.81 -8.89 1.83
CA TYR A 71 -13.37 -9.54 0.65
C TYR A 71 -14.16 -10.78 1.05
N THR A 72 -15.32 -10.93 0.43
CA THR A 72 -16.13 -12.16 0.53
C THR A 72 -16.52 -12.60 -0.88
N GLU A 73 -16.34 -13.89 -1.18
CA GLU A 73 -16.76 -14.45 -2.47
C GLU A 73 -18.25 -14.16 -2.73
N GLY A 74 -18.57 -13.67 -3.92
CA GLY A 74 -19.92 -13.27 -4.30
C GLY A 74 -20.32 -11.85 -3.90
N GLN A 75 -19.67 -11.23 -2.91
CA GLN A 75 -19.89 -9.84 -2.51
C GLN A 75 -18.80 -8.90 -3.06
N GLY A 76 -17.56 -9.39 -3.23
CA GLY A 76 -16.42 -8.57 -3.61
C GLY A 76 -15.77 -7.86 -2.43
N TRP A 77 -15.01 -6.77 -2.69
CA TRP A 77 -14.40 -5.92 -1.68
C TRP A 77 -15.44 -5.04 -1.00
N HIS A 78 -15.44 -5.03 0.34
CA HIS A 78 -16.44 -4.31 1.14
C HIS A 78 -15.86 -3.87 2.50
N ASP A 79 -16.61 -3.04 3.21
CA ASP A 79 -16.28 -2.57 4.58
C ASP A 79 -14.88 -1.90 4.64
N ALA A 80 -14.61 -1.03 3.65
CA ALA A 80 -13.38 -0.26 3.63
C ALA A 80 -13.38 0.78 4.75
N ARG A 81 -12.32 0.76 5.58
CA ARG A 81 -12.24 1.57 6.79
C ARG A 81 -10.83 1.92 7.18
N ILE A 82 -10.65 3.09 7.78
CA ILE A 82 -9.46 3.46 8.54
C ILE A 82 -9.80 3.31 10.02
N VAL A 83 -8.98 2.56 10.73
CA VAL A 83 -9.15 2.25 12.15
C VAL A 83 -7.85 2.51 12.91
N PRO A 84 -7.89 2.66 14.25
CA PRO A 84 -6.67 2.72 15.05
C PRO A 84 -5.77 1.49 14.77
N TYR A 85 -4.45 1.73 14.63
CA TYR A 85 -3.47 0.66 14.46
C TYR A 85 -3.46 -0.26 15.69
N GLY A 86 -3.63 -1.55 15.46
CA GLY A 86 -3.67 -2.58 16.50
C GLY A 86 -3.43 -3.99 15.96
N PRO A 87 -3.42 -5.01 16.82
CA PRO A 87 -3.29 -6.39 16.42
C PRO A 87 -4.53 -6.88 15.67
N PHE A 88 -4.35 -7.89 14.82
CA PHE A 88 -5.44 -8.70 14.31
C PHE A 88 -5.83 -9.77 15.34
N GLU A 89 -7.12 -10.02 15.45
CA GLU A 89 -7.65 -11.19 16.17
C GLU A 89 -7.99 -12.23 15.11
N LEU A 90 -7.19 -13.30 15.03
CA LEU A 90 -7.29 -14.36 14.02
C LEU A 90 -7.38 -15.73 14.70
N ASP A 91 -8.20 -16.61 14.13
CA ASP A 91 -8.26 -18.01 14.55
C ASP A 91 -6.92 -18.72 14.22
N PRO A 92 -6.39 -19.58 15.10
CA PRO A 92 -5.16 -20.33 14.82
C PRO A 92 -5.21 -21.18 13.54
N ALA A 93 -6.40 -21.58 13.08
CA ALA A 93 -6.61 -22.30 11.83
C ALA A 93 -6.80 -21.39 10.61
N THR A 94 -6.49 -20.08 10.74
CA THR A 94 -6.55 -19.17 9.59
C THR A 94 -5.58 -19.60 8.51
N VAL A 95 -6.08 -19.74 7.29
CA VAL A 95 -5.39 -20.32 6.12
C VAL A 95 -4.02 -19.71 5.86
N VAL A 96 -3.85 -18.40 6.05
CA VAL A 96 -2.57 -17.73 5.82
C VAL A 96 -1.43 -18.30 6.67
N PHE A 97 -1.69 -18.78 7.89
CA PHE A 97 -0.67 -19.36 8.77
C PHE A 97 -0.15 -20.71 8.27
N HIS A 98 -0.93 -21.43 7.47
CA HIS A 98 -0.63 -22.79 7.03
C HIS A 98 -0.16 -22.85 5.58
N TYR A 99 -0.63 -21.94 4.73
CA TYR A 99 -0.39 -21.98 3.27
C TYR A 99 0.23 -20.70 2.73
N ALA A 100 0.48 -19.69 3.56
CA ALA A 100 1.13 -18.43 3.20
C ALA A 100 0.49 -17.76 1.95
N GLN A 101 -0.84 -17.88 1.78
CA GLN A 101 -1.54 -17.21 0.69
C GLN A 101 -1.69 -15.73 1.03
N GLU A 102 -0.63 -14.98 0.75
CA GLU A 102 -0.52 -13.55 0.98
C GLU A 102 0.33 -12.85 -0.07
N ILE A 103 0.08 -11.58 -0.29
CA ILE A 103 0.90 -10.69 -1.12
C ILE A 103 1.09 -9.36 -0.42
N PHE A 104 2.17 -8.66 -0.74
CA PHE A 104 2.43 -7.34 -0.18
C PHE A 104 3.07 -6.40 -1.19
N GLU A 105 3.05 -5.12 -0.86
CA GLU A 105 3.73 -4.06 -1.59
C GLU A 105 4.56 -3.19 -0.65
N GLY A 106 5.39 -2.34 -1.23
CA GLY A 106 6.14 -1.35 -0.50
C GLY A 106 6.31 -0.09 -1.34
N MET A 107 5.90 1.04 -0.79
CA MET A 107 6.04 2.34 -1.38
C MET A 107 6.31 3.38 -0.31
N LYS A 108 6.54 4.62 -0.69
CA LYS A 108 6.89 5.69 0.24
C LYS A 108 6.09 6.96 -0.06
N ALA A 109 5.74 7.68 1.01
CA ALA A 109 5.32 9.07 0.92
C ALA A 109 6.44 9.98 1.40
N TYR A 110 6.62 11.09 0.69
CA TYR A 110 7.67 12.08 0.95
C TYR A 110 7.04 13.43 1.22
N ARG A 111 7.63 14.16 2.17
CA ARG A 111 7.28 15.55 2.41
C ARG A 111 8.22 16.42 1.59
N THR A 112 7.65 17.35 0.84
CA THR A 112 8.38 18.29 0.01
C THR A 112 8.73 19.58 0.79
N ALA A 113 9.58 20.43 0.23
CA ALA A 113 10.00 21.66 0.88
C ALA A 113 8.86 22.68 1.10
N ASP A 114 7.80 22.59 0.31
CA ASP A 114 6.57 23.39 0.44
C ASP A 114 5.50 22.72 1.32
N ASP A 115 5.91 21.74 2.14
CA ASP A 115 5.08 21.00 3.09
C ASP A 115 3.96 20.15 2.45
N THR A 116 4.03 19.89 1.16
CA THR A 116 3.12 18.93 0.51
C THR A 116 3.59 17.49 0.74
N VAL A 117 2.67 16.53 0.68
CA VAL A 117 2.99 15.10 0.76
C VAL A 117 2.76 14.48 -0.60
N GLN A 118 3.77 13.77 -1.12
CA GLN A 118 3.74 13.18 -2.45
C GLN A 118 4.01 11.68 -2.43
N LEU A 119 3.32 10.96 -3.32
CA LEU A 119 3.57 9.56 -3.66
C LEU A 119 4.27 9.48 -5.01
N PHE A 120 5.17 8.52 -5.17
CA PHE A 120 5.83 8.30 -6.45
C PHE A 120 5.24 7.08 -7.16
N ARG A 121 4.51 7.31 -8.25
CA ARG A 121 3.93 6.30 -9.14
C ARG A 121 3.16 5.17 -8.42
N PRO A 122 2.18 5.50 -7.57
CA PRO A 122 1.40 4.51 -6.84
C PRO A 122 0.63 3.54 -7.76
N ASP A 123 0.30 3.98 -8.98
CA ASP A 123 -0.31 3.15 -10.04
C ASP A 123 0.54 1.95 -10.43
N CYS A 124 1.86 2.11 -10.48
CA CYS A 124 2.78 1.00 -10.79
C CYS A 124 2.84 -0.03 -9.66
N ASN A 125 2.79 0.43 -8.39
CA ASN A 125 2.68 -0.47 -7.25
C ASN A 125 1.36 -1.23 -7.25
N ALA A 126 0.23 -0.54 -7.53
CA ALA A 126 -1.09 -1.15 -7.62
C ALA A 126 -1.16 -2.22 -8.72
N LYS A 127 -0.57 -1.97 -9.90
CA LYS A 127 -0.51 -2.94 -11.00
C LYS A 127 0.33 -4.16 -10.61
N ARG A 128 1.53 -3.99 -10.03
CA ARG A 128 2.35 -5.11 -9.55
C ARG A 128 1.66 -5.90 -8.42
N PHE A 129 0.87 -5.22 -7.60
CA PHE A 129 0.04 -5.87 -6.59
C PHE A 129 -1.03 -6.77 -7.22
N GLN A 130 -1.66 -6.32 -8.32
CA GLN A 130 -2.58 -7.14 -9.11
C GLN A 130 -1.89 -8.32 -9.80
N ASP A 131 -0.67 -8.13 -10.32
CA ASP A 131 0.12 -9.22 -10.92
C ASP A 131 0.46 -10.29 -9.87
N SER A 132 0.81 -9.86 -8.65
CA SER A 132 1.06 -10.76 -7.52
C SER A 132 -0.21 -11.49 -7.08
N ALA A 133 -1.35 -10.79 -7.03
CA ALA A 133 -2.65 -11.37 -6.71
C ALA A 133 -3.05 -12.46 -7.73
N ASP A 134 -2.88 -12.16 -9.00
CA ASP A 134 -3.16 -13.09 -10.09
C ASP A 134 -2.38 -14.40 -9.94
N ARG A 135 -1.10 -14.32 -9.65
CA ARG A 135 -0.24 -15.49 -9.49
C ARG A 135 -0.64 -16.39 -8.32
N LEU A 136 -1.15 -15.82 -7.23
CA LEU A 136 -1.60 -16.56 -6.04
C LEU A 136 -3.11 -16.78 -5.97
N CYS A 137 -3.84 -16.51 -7.07
CA CYS A 137 -5.30 -16.64 -7.12
C CYS A 137 -6.03 -15.84 -6.03
N ILE A 138 -5.49 -14.67 -5.68
CA ILE A 138 -6.10 -13.72 -4.74
C ILE A 138 -6.98 -12.75 -5.54
N PRO A 139 -8.16 -12.36 -5.06
CA PRO A 139 -8.99 -11.36 -5.72
C PRO A 139 -8.25 -10.03 -5.89
N LYS A 140 -8.25 -9.50 -7.14
CA LYS A 140 -7.60 -8.23 -7.44
C LYS A 140 -8.38 -7.06 -6.84
N ILE A 141 -7.69 -6.15 -6.18
CA ILE A 141 -8.26 -4.85 -5.84
C ILE A 141 -8.12 -3.92 -7.06
N PRO A 142 -9.14 -3.12 -7.44
CA PRO A 142 -9.00 -2.13 -8.50
C PRO A 142 -7.85 -1.14 -8.22
N VAL A 143 -7.15 -0.70 -9.27
CA VAL A 143 -6.02 0.23 -9.13
C VAL A 143 -6.44 1.53 -8.45
N GLU A 144 -7.59 2.04 -8.81
CA GLU A 144 -8.17 3.27 -8.28
C GLU A 144 -8.49 3.14 -6.79
N ASP A 145 -9.06 2.01 -6.37
CA ASP A 145 -9.39 1.73 -4.97
C ASP A 145 -8.11 1.56 -4.12
N TYR A 146 -7.08 0.91 -4.67
CA TYR A 146 -5.78 0.80 -4.03
C TYR A 146 -5.16 2.19 -3.80
N ILE A 147 -5.16 3.06 -4.82
CA ILE A 147 -4.60 4.41 -4.72
C ILE A 147 -5.41 5.24 -3.72
N GLN A 148 -6.74 5.20 -3.80
CA GLN A 148 -7.63 5.91 -2.87
C GLN A 148 -7.38 5.47 -1.42
N ALA A 149 -7.22 4.18 -1.16
CA ALA A 149 -6.93 3.65 0.18
C ALA A 149 -5.60 4.18 0.72
N VAL A 150 -4.55 4.16 -0.11
CA VAL A 150 -3.22 4.69 0.25
C VAL A 150 -3.28 6.18 0.54
N GLU A 151 -3.85 6.98 -0.37
CA GLU A 151 -3.95 8.43 -0.23
C GLU A 151 -4.75 8.82 1.02
N THR A 152 -5.89 8.14 1.26
CA THR A 152 -6.74 8.43 2.40
C THR A 152 -6.05 8.12 3.73
N LEU A 153 -5.33 6.99 3.83
CA LEU A 153 -4.57 6.65 5.05
C LEU A 153 -3.42 7.62 5.29
N VAL A 154 -2.66 7.96 4.24
CA VAL A 154 -1.55 8.92 4.33
C VAL A 154 -2.05 10.30 4.74
N ASP A 155 -3.21 10.74 4.24
CA ASP A 155 -3.81 12.00 4.63
C ASP A 155 -4.28 12.00 6.09
N VAL A 156 -4.86 10.91 6.58
CA VAL A 156 -5.28 10.76 7.98
C VAL A 156 -4.07 10.82 8.94
N ASP A 157 -2.96 10.20 8.55
CA ASP A 157 -1.70 10.12 9.32
C ASP A 157 -0.62 11.07 8.77
N ARG A 158 -1.01 12.15 8.09
CA ARG A 158 -0.11 13.11 7.43
C ARG A 158 1.02 13.61 8.34
N ASP A 159 0.73 13.82 9.60
CA ASP A 159 1.70 14.29 10.60
C ASP A 159 2.81 13.29 10.93
N TRP A 160 2.67 12.04 10.48
CA TRP A 160 3.68 11.00 10.61
C TRP A 160 4.68 10.99 9.46
N VAL A 161 4.44 11.75 8.38
CA VAL A 161 5.41 11.89 7.30
C VAL A 161 6.57 12.77 7.77
N PRO A 162 7.81 12.23 7.84
CA PRO A 162 8.95 12.96 8.39
C PRO A 162 9.29 14.23 7.61
N HIS A 163 9.80 15.24 8.32
CA HIS A 163 10.37 16.48 7.75
C HIS A 163 11.88 16.39 7.50
N SER A 164 12.56 15.38 8.05
CA SER A 164 14.01 15.24 7.97
C SER A 164 14.46 14.72 6.62
N ASP A 165 15.56 15.25 6.11
CA ASP A 165 16.18 14.82 4.86
C ASP A 165 16.50 13.32 4.87
N GLY A 166 16.22 12.64 3.75
CA GLY A 166 16.44 11.21 3.60
C GLY A 166 15.42 10.31 4.31
N ALA A 167 14.52 10.87 5.13
CA ALA A 167 13.44 10.14 5.76
C ALA A 167 12.16 10.15 4.90
N SER A 168 11.28 9.21 5.16
CA SER A 168 10.02 9.05 4.43
C SER A 168 9.02 8.27 5.28
N LEU A 169 7.74 8.33 4.91
CA LEU A 169 6.75 7.40 5.44
C LEU A 169 6.72 6.16 4.55
N TYR A 170 7.16 5.02 5.07
CA TYR A 170 7.03 3.74 4.39
C TYR A 170 5.59 3.22 4.50
N ILE A 171 5.03 2.79 3.39
CA ILE A 171 3.66 2.29 3.27
C ILE A 171 3.71 0.82 2.88
N ARG A 172 3.02 -0.05 3.63
CA ARG A 172 2.96 -1.48 3.43
C ARG A 172 1.52 -1.94 3.18
N PRO A 173 1.05 -1.95 1.93
CA PRO A 173 -0.17 -2.64 1.54
C PRO A 173 0.07 -4.15 1.50
N PHE A 174 -0.90 -4.94 1.95
CA PHE A 174 -0.85 -6.41 1.86
C PHE A 174 -2.26 -7.00 1.88
N ILE A 175 -2.41 -8.18 1.27
CA ILE A 175 -3.62 -9.00 1.30
C ILE A 175 -3.25 -10.37 1.83
N PHE A 176 -4.09 -10.93 2.69
CA PHE A 176 -3.95 -12.30 3.14
C PHE A 176 -5.29 -13.04 3.16
N ALA A 177 -5.23 -14.36 2.96
CA ALA A 177 -6.36 -15.25 3.05
C ALA A 177 -6.80 -15.41 4.51
N ASN A 178 -8.11 -15.25 4.77
CA ASN A 178 -8.68 -15.18 6.12
C ASN A 178 -9.71 -16.28 6.40
N ASP A 179 -9.81 -17.30 5.57
CA ASP A 179 -10.65 -18.47 5.86
C ASP A 179 -10.11 -19.26 7.07
N VAL A 180 -11.01 -19.92 7.78
CA VAL A 180 -10.68 -20.78 8.91
C VAL A 180 -10.82 -22.24 8.49
N GLY A 181 -9.72 -23.01 8.54
CA GLY A 181 -9.71 -24.42 8.19
C GLY A 181 -8.32 -24.94 7.83
N LEU A 182 -8.10 -26.25 7.99
CA LEU A 182 -6.81 -26.90 7.71
C LEU A 182 -6.79 -27.64 6.36
N GLY A 183 -7.95 -27.77 5.69
CA GLY A 183 -8.04 -28.37 4.37
C GLY A 183 -7.53 -27.43 3.28
N VAL A 184 -6.83 -27.96 2.27
CA VAL A 184 -6.41 -27.20 1.10
C VAL A 184 -7.64 -26.88 0.23
N HIS A 185 -7.94 -25.60 0.08
CA HIS A 185 -9.04 -25.12 -0.75
C HIS A 185 -8.76 -23.70 -1.25
N ALA A 186 -9.48 -23.25 -2.25
CA ALA A 186 -9.46 -21.84 -2.67
C ALA A 186 -10.13 -20.98 -1.59
N SER A 187 -9.44 -19.99 -1.06
CA SER A 187 -10.00 -19.11 -0.05
C SER A 187 -11.11 -18.24 -0.61
N LYS A 188 -12.13 -17.99 0.21
CA LYS A 188 -13.32 -17.19 -0.12
C LYS A 188 -13.35 -15.86 0.61
N HIS A 189 -12.49 -15.70 1.61
CA HIS A 189 -12.39 -14.51 2.43
C HIS A 189 -10.95 -14.01 2.46
N TYR A 190 -10.77 -12.71 2.28
CA TYR A 190 -9.47 -12.04 2.33
C TYR A 190 -9.59 -10.72 3.07
N VAL A 191 -8.46 -10.28 3.62
CA VAL A 191 -8.32 -8.95 4.20
C VAL A 191 -7.25 -8.18 3.44
N PHE A 192 -7.62 -7.02 2.90
CA PHE A 192 -6.66 -6.02 2.40
C PHE A 192 -6.39 -5.02 3.51
N CYS A 193 -5.13 -4.87 3.86
CA CYS A 193 -4.67 -3.96 4.91
C CYS A 193 -3.53 -3.09 4.43
N ILE A 194 -3.45 -1.86 4.94
CA ILE A 194 -2.31 -0.96 4.74
C ILE A 194 -1.86 -0.45 6.09
N ILE A 195 -0.58 -0.59 6.38
CA ILE A 195 0.09 -0.01 7.56
C ILE A 195 1.20 0.92 7.12
N CYS A 196 1.49 1.93 7.96
CA CYS A 196 2.52 2.92 7.67
C CYS A 196 3.55 3.00 8.79
N ALA A 197 4.83 3.27 8.41
CA ALA A 197 5.94 3.37 9.34
C ALA A 197 6.88 4.53 8.93
N PRO A 198 7.14 5.55 9.75
CA PRO A 198 8.18 6.52 9.47
C PRO A 198 9.53 5.79 9.45
N SER A 199 10.32 6.05 8.41
CA SER A 199 11.55 5.33 8.13
C SER A 199 12.67 6.30 7.74
N GLY A 200 13.86 6.08 8.28
CA GLY A 200 15.10 6.74 7.86
C GLY A 200 15.68 6.13 6.59
N ALA A 201 16.96 6.44 6.32
CA ALA A 201 17.69 5.81 5.25
C ALA A 201 17.73 4.28 5.42
N TYR A 202 17.57 3.55 4.32
CA TYR A 202 17.55 2.07 4.36
C TYR A 202 18.92 1.49 4.78
N TYR A 203 20.01 2.08 4.28
CA TYR A 203 21.37 1.75 4.67
C TYR A 203 21.95 2.83 5.55
N ALA A 204 22.57 2.45 6.67
CA ALA A 204 23.24 3.39 7.58
C ALA A 204 24.41 4.12 6.90
N GLU A 205 25.05 3.44 5.94
CA GLU A 205 26.18 3.94 5.14
C GLU A 205 25.74 4.91 4.02
N GLY A 206 24.45 5.15 3.85
CA GLY A 206 23.89 5.99 2.80
C GLY A 206 24.14 5.41 1.40
N ILE A 207 24.84 6.18 0.55
CA ILE A 207 25.17 5.78 -0.84
C ILE A 207 26.49 5.01 -0.96
N ASN A 208 27.17 4.72 0.14
CA ASN A 208 28.41 3.97 0.11
C ASN A 208 28.16 2.52 -0.37
N PRO A 209 29.14 1.90 -1.05
CA PRO A 209 29.01 0.51 -1.48
C PRO A 209 28.80 -0.44 -0.31
N VAL A 210 27.89 -1.39 -0.48
CA VAL A 210 27.64 -2.47 0.47
C VAL A 210 28.29 -3.77 -0.03
N ARG A 211 28.62 -4.68 0.89
CA ARG A 211 29.07 -6.03 0.55
C ARG A 211 27.86 -6.89 0.24
N ILE A 212 27.89 -7.58 -0.89
CA ILE A 212 26.84 -8.51 -1.32
C ILE A 212 27.47 -9.91 -1.38
N TYR A 213 26.86 -10.86 -0.69
CA TYR A 213 27.13 -12.27 -0.85
C TYR A 213 26.36 -12.80 -2.06
N VAL A 214 27.05 -13.47 -2.97
CA VAL A 214 26.43 -14.17 -4.09
C VAL A 214 26.13 -15.59 -3.66
N GLU A 215 24.85 -15.91 -3.51
CA GLU A 215 24.38 -17.26 -3.21
C GLU A 215 24.28 -18.06 -4.50
N ASP A 216 24.93 -19.22 -4.56
CA ASP A 216 25.02 -20.09 -5.74
C ASP A 216 24.45 -21.51 -5.51
N GLU A 217 24.06 -21.82 -4.28
CA GLU A 217 23.48 -23.13 -3.91
C GLU A 217 21.94 -23.01 -3.78
N TYR A 218 21.45 -22.03 -3.02
CA TYR A 218 20.01 -21.88 -2.75
C TYR A 218 19.36 -20.88 -3.69
N ILE A 219 18.23 -21.26 -4.28
CA ILE A 219 17.53 -20.46 -5.29
C ILE A 219 16.24 -19.88 -4.69
N ARG A 220 16.16 -18.54 -4.61
CA ARG A 220 14.92 -17.84 -4.23
C ARG A 220 13.87 -17.90 -5.33
N ALA A 221 14.26 -17.71 -6.57
CA ALA A 221 13.37 -17.51 -7.72
C ALA A 221 13.61 -18.56 -8.80
N ALA A 222 13.02 -19.74 -8.62
CA ALA A 222 13.07 -20.79 -9.63
C ALA A 222 12.09 -20.54 -10.79
N PRO A 223 12.39 -21.02 -12.02
CA PRO A 223 11.47 -20.95 -13.15
C PRO A 223 10.10 -21.57 -12.85
N GLY A 224 9.02 -20.87 -13.22
CA GLY A 224 7.65 -21.36 -13.02
C GLY A 224 7.08 -21.21 -11.62
N LEU A 225 7.87 -20.73 -10.64
CA LEU A 225 7.42 -20.48 -9.27
C LEU A 225 7.02 -19.01 -9.05
N THR A 226 7.28 -18.48 -7.88
CA THR A 226 6.81 -17.17 -7.41
C THR A 226 7.86 -16.06 -7.49
N GLY A 227 8.97 -16.26 -8.24
CA GLY A 227 10.11 -15.36 -8.27
C GLY A 227 9.80 -13.90 -8.63
N PHE A 228 8.80 -13.64 -9.49
CA PHE A 228 8.35 -12.29 -9.82
C PHE A 228 7.20 -11.79 -8.93
N THR A 229 6.65 -12.66 -8.10
CA THR A 229 5.49 -12.38 -7.23
C THR A 229 5.97 -11.79 -5.92
N LYS A 230 5.38 -10.69 -5.49
CA LYS A 230 5.72 -10.08 -4.21
C LYS A 230 4.86 -10.71 -3.09
N CYS A 231 5.27 -11.89 -2.62
CA CYS A 231 4.54 -12.70 -1.63
C CYS A 231 5.44 -13.14 -0.47
N GLY A 232 4.84 -13.69 0.58
CA GLY A 232 5.56 -14.28 1.69
C GLY A 232 6.38 -15.52 1.26
N GLY A 233 7.49 -15.75 1.91
CA GLY A 233 8.39 -16.88 1.61
C GLY A 233 9.19 -16.75 0.33
N ASN A 234 9.22 -15.59 -0.28
CA ASN A 234 9.92 -15.33 -1.54
C ASN A 234 11.14 -14.41 -1.34
#